data_e4a0a26a568d2e431d6d8034d67fef88
#
_entry.id   e4a0a26a568d2e431d6d8034d67fef88
#
_cell.length_a   1.000
_cell.length_b   1.000
_cell.length_c   1.000
_cell.angle_alpha   90.00
_cell.angle_beta   90.00
_cell.angle_gamma   90.00
#
_symmetry.space_group_name_H-M   'P 1'
#
loop_
_entity.id
_entity.type
_entity.pdbx_description
1 polymer ?
#
loop_
_entity_poly.entity_id
_entity_poly.type
_entity_poly.pdbx_seq_one_letter_code
_entity_poly.pdbx_strand_id
1 'polypeptide(L)'
;INGKGEGMVFADIGEVQRALDAGVAELTAKISVRLTEWVKNKETGEFEPQVNLVQTTVGRALLSEILPKGLAFENINKALKKKEISRLINVSFRRCGLKETVVFADKLLQAGFRLATRAGISIAIEDMLVPPEKVGIIDAAEKEVKEIQQQYVSGLVTSGERYNKVVDIWGKAGDAVSKVMMAQLAKQKTTDRHGNEVDQESFNSIYMMADSGARGSAAQIRQLAGMRGLMAKPDGSIIETPITANFREGLNVLQYFISTHGARKGLADTALKTANSGYLTRRLVDVTQDLVITEDDCGTSNGNYMRAIVEGGEVIESLRDRVPVSYTHLTLPTNRDV
;
A
#
# COMPACT_ATOMS: atom_id res chain seq x y z
N ILE A 1 20.18 0.29 -14.46
CA ILE A 1 21.14 -0.83 -14.42
C ILE A 1 20.56 -1.92 -15.27
N ASN A 2 21.21 -2.22 -16.38
CA ASN A 2 20.93 -3.45 -17.10
C ASN A 2 21.39 -4.60 -16.20
N GLY A 3 20.44 -5.32 -15.59
CA GLY A 3 20.73 -6.48 -14.76
C GLY A 3 21.54 -7.52 -15.55
N LYS A 4 22.38 -8.27 -14.83
CA LYS A 4 23.08 -9.40 -15.48
C LYS A 4 22.03 -10.33 -16.07
N GLY A 5 22.25 -10.77 -17.32
CA GLY A 5 21.34 -11.68 -18.04
C GLY A 5 20.18 -11.01 -18.78
N GLU A 6 20.15 -9.68 -18.91
CA GLU A 6 19.09 -9.00 -19.64
C GLU A 6 19.10 -9.35 -21.13
N GLY A 7 17.92 -9.67 -21.68
CA GLY A 7 17.74 -10.09 -23.07
C GLY A 7 18.03 -11.58 -23.36
N MET A 8 18.39 -12.36 -22.35
CA MET A 8 18.59 -13.81 -22.51
C MET A 8 17.29 -14.55 -22.80
N VAL A 9 17.39 -15.65 -23.55
CA VAL A 9 16.28 -16.54 -23.88
C VAL A 9 16.52 -17.88 -23.22
N PHE A 10 15.54 -18.38 -22.49
CA PHE A 10 15.60 -19.61 -21.72
C PHE A 10 14.57 -20.63 -22.24
N ALA A 11 14.95 -21.90 -22.24
CA ALA A 11 14.09 -22.98 -22.72
C ALA A 11 13.03 -23.38 -21.68
N ASP A 12 13.36 -23.32 -20.41
CA ASP A 12 12.46 -23.68 -19.30
C ASP A 12 12.77 -22.89 -18.03
N ILE A 13 11.91 -23.05 -17.00
CA ILE A 13 12.07 -22.39 -15.69
C ILE A 13 13.29 -22.94 -14.94
N GLY A 14 13.61 -24.23 -15.10
CA GLY A 14 14.77 -24.85 -14.48
C GLY A 14 16.09 -24.25 -14.99
N GLU A 15 16.14 -23.86 -16.26
CA GLU A 15 17.30 -23.14 -16.83
C GLU A 15 17.40 -21.73 -16.23
N VAL A 16 16.28 -21.02 -16.06
CA VAL A 16 16.23 -19.73 -15.39
C VAL A 16 16.74 -19.82 -13.94
N GLN A 17 16.33 -20.87 -13.21
CA GLN A 17 16.80 -21.09 -11.84
C GLN A 17 18.31 -21.35 -11.80
N ARG A 18 18.83 -22.17 -12.69
CA ARG A 18 20.28 -22.45 -12.78
C ARG A 18 21.08 -21.19 -13.12
N ALA A 19 20.58 -20.36 -14.05
CA ALA A 19 21.22 -19.09 -14.40
C ALA A 19 21.24 -18.10 -13.21
N LEU A 20 20.16 -18.05 -12.41
CA LEU A 20 20.10 -17.25 -11.20
C LEU A 20 21.09 -17.77 -10.13
N ASP A 21 21.16 -19.08 -9.93
CA ASP A 21 22.05 -19.68 -8.92
C ASP A 21 23.54 -19.56 -9.30
N ALA A 22 23.83 -19.58 -10.60
CA ALA A 22 25.17 -19.32 -11.13
C ALA A 22 25.54 -17.81 -11.15
N GLY A 23 24.64 -16.91 -10.79
CA GLY A 23 24.85 -15.47 -10.82
C GLY A 23 25.02 -14.87 -12.23
N VAL A 24 24.57 -15.59 -13.27
CA VAL A 24 24.55 -15.15 -14.66
C VAL A 24 23.37 -14.25 -14.95
N ALA A 25 22.25 -14.46 -14.26
CA ALA A 25 21.04 -13.65 -14.36
C ALA A 25 20.63 -13.11 -12.98
N GLU A 26 20.11 -11.90 -12.95
CA GLU A 26 19.55 -11.26 -11.74
C GLU A 26 18.02 -11.37 -11.74
N LEU A 27 17.39 -11.29 -10.56
CA LEU A 27 15.92 -11.43 -10.40
C LEU A 27 15.12 -10.39 -11.21
N THR A 28 15.68 -9.20 -11.42
CA THR A 28 15.05 -8.07 -12.11
C THR A 28 15.32 -8.05 -13.61
N ALA A 29 16.24 -8.92 -14.12
CA ALA A 29 16.61 -8.96 -15.52
C ALA A 29 15.40 -9.33 -16.40
N LYS A 30 15.20 -8.59 -17.48
CA LYS A 30 14.17 -8.89 -18.48
C LYS A 30 14.66 -9.99 -19.39
N ILE A 31 13.90 -11.06 -19.45
CA ILE A 31 14.22 -12.29 -20.19
C ILE A 31 13.05 -12.74 -21.05
N SER A 32 13.32 -13.63 -21.99
CA SER A 32 12.30 -14.38 -22.70
C SER A 32 12.39 -15.85 -22.30
N VAL A 33 11.29 -16.44 -21.86
CA VAL A 33 11.27 -17.83 -21.39
C VAL A 33 10.07 -18.58 -21.96
N ARG A 34 10.23 -19.85 -22.27
CA ARG A 34 9.12 -20.74 -22.62
C ARG A 34 8.46 -21.22 -21.36
N LEU A 35 7.18 -20.84 -21.21
CA LEU A 35 6.35 -21.24 -20.07
C LEU A 35 5.26 -22.19 -20.53
N THR A 36 5.03 -23.23 -19.73
CA THR A 36 3.90 -24.14 -19.91
C THR A 36 2.73 -23.63 -19.09
N GLU A 37 1.69 -23.16 -19.78
CA GLU A 37 0.43 -22.74 -19.15
C GLU A 37 -0.60 -23.86 -19.27
N TRP A 38 -1.40 -24.03 -18.22
CA TRP A 38 -2.49 -25.00 -18.22
C TRP A 38 -3.79 -24.27 -18.55
N VAL A 39 -4.25 -24.44 -19.78
CA VAL A 39 -5.48 -23.83 -20.28
C VAL A 39 -6.60 -24.86 -20.27
N LYS A 40 -7.76 -24.48 -19.73
CA LYS A 40 -8.93 -25.35 -19.70
C LYS A 40 -9.54 -25.44 -21.10
N ASN A 41 -9.55 -26.63 -21.66
CA ASN A 41 -10.24 -26.91 -22.93
C ASN A 41 -11.76 -26.72 -22.69
N LYS A 42 -12.42 -25.98 -23.59
CA LYS A 42 -13.86 -25.68 -23.47
C LYS A 42 -14.73 -26.91 -23.82
N GLU A 43 -14.21 -27.83 -24.58
CA GLU A 43 -14.96 -29.00 -25.03
C GLU A 43 -14.83 -30.20 -24.09
N THR A 44 -13.61 -30.50 -23.64
CA THR A 44 -13.33 -31.62 -22.74
C THR A 44 -13.41 -31.29 -21.27
N GLY A 45 -13.30 -30.01 -20.93
CA GLY A 45 -13.24 -29.54 -19.52
C GLY A 45 -11.91 -29.82 -18.81
N GLU A 46 -10.96 -30.51 -19.51
CA GLU A 46 -9.64 -30.85 -18.96
C GLU A 46 -8.63 -29.72 -19.19
N PHE A 47 -7.55 -29.73 -18.39
CA PHE A 47 -6.46 -28.79 -18.54
C PHE A 47 -5.40 -29.33 -19.49
N GLU A 48 -5.18 -28.64 -20.61
CA GLU A 48 -4.15 -28.94 -21.58
C GLU A 48 -2.93 -28.02 -21.43
N PRO A 49 -1.70 -28.58 -21.56
CA PRO A 49 -0.50 -27.76 -21.48
C PRO A 49 -0.27 -27.01 -22.80
N GLN A 50 -0.17 -25.69 -22.73
CA GLN A 50 0.21 -24.85 -23.86
C GLN A 50 1.56 -24.18 -23.58
N VAL A 51 2.51 -24.33 -24.52
CA VAL A 51 3.85 -23.75 -24.37
C VAL A 51 3.93 -22.45 -25.15
N ASN A 52 4.16 -21.34 -24.43
CA ASN A 52 4.28 -20.01 -25.01
C ASN A 52 5.64 -19.39 -24.66
N LEU A 53 6.24 -18.67 -25.63
CA LEU A 53 7.40 -17.82 -25.36
C LEU A 53 6.91 -16.48 -24.83
N VAL A 54 7.26 -16.16 -23.59
CA VAL A 54 6.77 -14.95 -22.91
C VAL A 54 7.95 -14.08 -22.49
N GLN A 55 7.81 -12.78 -22.70
CA GLN A 55 8.73 -11.77 -22.15
C GLN A 55 8.35 -11.45 -20.71
N THR A 56 9.30 -11.60 -19.80
CA THR A 56 9.07 -11.43 -18.38
C THR A 56 10.39 -11.10 -17.65
N THR A 57 10.39 -11.13 -16.32
CA THR A 57 11.61 -11.06 -15.52
C THR A 57 11.91 -12.42 -14.89
N VAL A 58 13.18 -12.64 -14.53
CA VAL A 58 13.61 -13.88 -13.86
C VAL A 58 12.73 -14.18 -12.63
N GLY A 59 12.49 -13.19 -11.78
CA GLY A 59 11.67 -13.38 -10.57
C GLY A 59 10.20 -13.77 -10.87
N ARG A 60 9.59 -13.19 -11.91
CA ARG A 60 8.22 -13.55 -12.32
C ARG A 60 8.17 -14.94 -12.98
N ALA A 61 9.19 -15.30 -13.74
CA ALA A 61 9.30 -16.65 -14.30
C ALA A 61 9.35 -17.71 -13.20
N LEU A 62 10.17 -17.50 -12.15
CA LEU A 62 10.23 -18.41 -11.00
C LEU A 62 8.91 -18.46 -10.21
N LEU A 63 8.18 -17.35 -10.15
CA LEU A 63 6.87 -17.31 -9.49
C LEU A 63 5.83 -18.14 -10.24
N SER A 64 5.99 -18.35 -11.56
CA SER A 64 5.06 -19.16 -12.33
C SER A 64 5.02 -20.63 -11.90
N GLU A 65 6.09 -21.15 -11.31
CA GLU A 65 6.18 -22.54 -10.84
C GLU A 65 5.18 -22.88 -9.72
N ILE A 66 4.81 -21.87 -8.92
CA ILE A 66 3.88 -22.07 -7.80
C ILE A 66 2.43 -21.84 -8.18
N LEU A 67 2.14 -21.43 -9.42
CA LEU A 67 0.77 -21.18 -9.87
C LEU A 67 -0.05 -22.46 -9.93
N PRO A 68 -1.32 -22.42 -9.47
CA PRO A 68 -2.24 -23.53 -9.65
C PRO A 68 -2.64 -23.69 -11.13
N LYS A 69 -2.96 -24.91 -11.53
CA LYS A 69 -3.48 -25.19 -12.87
C LYS A 69 -4.77 -24.41 -13.13
N GLY A 70 -4.83 -23.72 -14.26
CA GLY A 70 -5.98 -22.88 -14.62
C GLY A 70 -5.84 -21.40 -14.27
N LEU A 71 -4.74 -20.97 -13.65
CA LEU A 71 -4.41 -19.56 -13.47
C LEU A 71 -3.39 -19.12 -14.51
N ALA A 72 -3.77 -18.20 -15.42
CA ALA A 72 -2.92 -17.71 -16.50
C ALA A 72 -1.74 -16.89 -15.98
N PHE A 73 -0.58 -17.01 -16.63
CA PHE A 73 0.64 -16.28 -16.28
C PHE A 73 0.49 -14.75 -16.35
N GLU A 74 -0.36 -14.24 -17.21
CA GLU A 74 -0.65 -12.80 -17.32
C GLU A 74 -1.04 -12.16 -15.99
N ASN A 75 -1.69 -12.91 -15.10
CA ASN A 75 -2.10 -12.41 -13.79
C ASN A 75 -0.91 -12.07 -12.88
N ILE A 76 0.26 -12.68 -13.12
CA ILE A 76 1.48 -12.45 -12.36
C ILE A 76 2.56 -11.69 -13.13
N ASN A 77 2.41 -11.50 -14.44
CA ASN A 77 3.41 -10.79 -15.27
C ASN A 77 3.32 -9.27 -15.11
N LYS A 78 3.17 -8.80 -13.87
CA LYS A 78 3.12 -7.39 -13.47
C LYS A 78 3.70 -7.22 -12.07
N ALA A 79 3.86 -5.98 -11.63
CA ALA A 79 4.28 -5.70 -10.25
C ALA A 79 3.17 -6.11 -9.28
N LEU A 80 3.44 -7.10 -8.42
CA LEU A 80 2.49 -7.63 -7.46
C LEU A 80 2.57 -6.87 -6.13
N LYS A 81 1.75 -5.84 -5.99
CA LYS A 81 1.54 -5.12 -4.73
C LYS A 81 0.51 -5.87 -3.86
N LYS A 82 0.38 -5.49 -2.58
CA LYS A 82 -0.57 -6.10 -1.64
C LYS A 82 -1.99 -6.25 -2.20
N LYS A 83 -2.52 -5.22 -2.87
CA LYS A 83 -3.86 -5.26 -3.50
C LYS A 83 -3.94 -6.28 -4.64
N GLU A 84 -2.88 -6.37 -5.44
CA GLU A 84 -2.83 -7.30 -6.57
C GLU A 84 -2.69 -8.76 -6.10
N ILE A 85 -1.95 -9.01 -5.03
CA ILE A 85 -1.87 -10.34 -4.40
C ILE A 85 -3.25 -10.75 -3.85
N SER A 86 -3.95 -9.86 -3.17
CA SER A 86 -5.31 -10.15 -2.70
C SER A 86 -6.27 -10.45 -3.84
N ARG A 87 -6.16 -9.72 -4.95
CA ARG A 87 -6.92 -9.98 -6.17
C ARG A 87 -6.56 -11.33 -6.80
N LEU A 88 -5.27 -11.65 -6.85
CA LEU A 88 -4.77 -12.92 -7.38
C LEU A 88 -5.31 -14.12 -6.59
N ILE A 89 -5.32 -14.04 -5.26
CA ILE A 89 -5.90 -15.07 -4.39
C ILE A 89 -7.41 -15.22 -4.64
N ASN A 90 -8.14 -14.11 -4.80
CA ASN A 90 -9.57 -14.15 -5.10
C ASN A 90 -9.85 -14.79 -6.47
N VAL A 91 -9.06 -14.45 -7.51
CA VAL A 91 -9.18 -15.06 -8.84
C VAL A 91 -8.86 -16.55 -8.77
N SER A 92 -7.82 -16.94 -8.02
CA SER A 92 -7.48 -18.35 -7.79
C SER A 92 -8.64 -19.11 -7.13
N PHE A 93 -9.25 -18.54 -6.07
CA PHE A 93 -10.39 -19.15 -5.40
C PHE A 93 -11.57 -19.38 -6.34
N ARG A 94 -11.90 -18.40 -7.17
CA ARG A 94 -13.04 -18.49 -8.10
C ARG A 94 -12.79 -19.48 -9.27
N ARG A 95 -11.54 -19.65 -9.70
CA ARG A 95 -11.20 -20.51 -10.85
C ARG A 95 -10.74 -21.90 -10.46
N CYS A 96 -9.94 -22.03 -9.41
CA CYS A 96 -9.29 -23.26 -9.02
C CYS A 96 -9.92 -23.92 -7.79
N GLY A 97 -10.81 -23.21 -7.06
CA GLY A 97 -11.46 -23.69 -5.85
C GLY A 97 -10.63 -23.53 -4.58
N LEU A 98 -11.21 -23.91 -3.44
CA LEU A 98 -10.66 -23.65 -2.10
C LEU A 98 -9.31 -24.35 -1.87
N LYS A 99 -9.24 -25.66 -2.15
CA LYS A 99 -8.05 -26.48 -1.85
C LYS A 99 -6.80 -25.98 -2.57
N GLU A 100 -6.90 -25.75 -3.87
CA GLU A 100 -5.78 -25.27 -4.70
C GLU A 100 -5.36 -23.85 -4.29
N THR A 101 -6.30 -23.02 -3.88
CA THR A 101 -6.01 -21.66 -3.39
C THR A 101 -5.25 -21.67 -2.08
N VAL A 102 -5.59 -22.56 -1.14
CA VAL A 102 -4.86 -22.68 0.13
C VAL A 102 -3.43 -23.16 -0.12
N VAL A 103 -3.25 -24.19 -0.93
CA VAL A 103 -1.91 -24.69 -1.32
C VAL A 103 -1.09 -23.61 -2.02
N PHE A 104 -1.72 -22.84 -2.91
CA PHE A 104 -1.08 -21.72 -3.59
C PHE A 104 -0.65 -20.63 -2.60
N ALA A 105 -1.51 -20.26 -1.65
CA ALA A 105 -1.20 -19.26 -0.63
C ALA A 105 0.00 -19.66 0.24
N ASP A 106 0.06 -20.94 0.66
CA ASP A 106 1.19 -21.48 1.42
C ASP A 106 2.49 -21.44 0.62
N LYS A 107 2.46 -21.90 -0.63
CA LYS A 107 3.62 -21.86 -1.51
C LYS A 107 4.10 -20.43 -1.76
N LEU A 108 3.17 -19.49 -1.95
CA LEU A 108 3.47 -18.07 -2.13
C LEU A 108 4.14 -17.47 -0.88
N LEU A 109 3.64 -17.80 0.31
CA LEU A 109 4.22 -17.39 1.59
C LEU A 109 5.66 -17.90 1.75
N GLN A 110 5.88 -19.20 1.52
CA GLN A 110 7.20 -19.82 1.64
C GLN A 110 8.19 -19.27 0.60
N ALA A 111 7.76 -19.09 -0.65
CA ALA A 111 8.58 -18.47 -1.70
C ALA A 111 8.91 -17.02 -1.32
N GLY A 112 7.97 -16.25 -0.76
CA GLY A 112 8.18 -14.90 -0.27
C GLY A 112 9.25 -14.83 0.81
N PHE A 113 9.20 -15.69 1.81
CA PHE A 113 10.21 -15.75 2.88
C PHE A 113 11.59 -16.11 2.33
N ARG A 114 11.68 -17.14 1.51
CA ARG A 114 12.96 -17.59 0.91
C ARG A 114 13.59 -16.48 0.06
N LEU A 115 12.80 -15.82 -0.79
CA LEU A 115 13.30 -14.78 -1.68
C LEU A 115 13.64 -13.49 -0.91
N ALA A 116 12.87 -13.11 0.10
CA ALA A 116 13.18 -11.97 0.96
C ALA A 116 14.49 -12.16 1.72
N THR A 117 14.72 -13.37 2.26
CA THR A 117 15.98 -13.71 2.93
C THR A 117 17.17 -13.64 1.95
N ARG A 118 16.99 -14.17 0.74
CA ARG A 118 18.04 -14.16 -0.29
C ARG A 118 18.35 -12.75 -0.80
N ALA A 119 17.33 -11.89 -0.89
CA ALA A 119 17.48 -10.51 -1.34
C ALA A 119 18.23 -9.63 -0.35
N GLY A 120 18.19 -9.96 0.96
CA GLY A 120 18.91 -9.24 2.00
C GLY A 120 18.54 -7.76 2.11
N ILE A 121 17.25 -7.41 1.88
CA ILE A 121 16.80 -6.03 1.92
C ILE A 121 16.92 -5.48 3.33
N SER A 122 17.63 -4.36 3.47
CA SER A 122 17.85 -3.66 4.74
C SER A 122 17.56 -2.17 4.57
N ILE A 123 17.41 -1.45 5.68
CA ILE A 123 17.17 -0.01 5.71
C ILE A 123 18.42 0.67 6.26
N ALA A 124 18.94 1.65 5.52
CA ALA A 124 20.01 2.54 5.95
C ALA A 124 19.49 3.98 6.11
N ILE A 125 20.21 4.80 6.85
CA ILE A 125 19.87 6.24 6.99
C ILE A 125 19.97 6.95 5.63
N GLU A 126 20.90 6.52 4.79
CA GLU A 126 21.12 7.06 3.45
C GLU A 126 19.93 6.82 2.51
N ASP A 127 19.13 5.77 2.74
CA ASP A 127 17.94 5.49 1.95
C ASP A 127 16.82 6.52 2.16
N MET A 128 16.89 7.29 3.25
CA MET A 128 15.95 8.36 3.58
C MET A 128 16.34 9.65 2.85
N LEU A 129 16.03 9.75 1.55
CA LEU A 129 16.36 10.91 0.75
C LEU A 129 15.47 12.11 1.13
N VAL A 130 16.11 13.19 1.58
CA VAL A 130 15.42 14.46 1.85
C VAL A 130 15.38 15.28 0.56
N PRO A 131 14.20 15.67 0.07
CA PRO A 131 14.11 16.45 -1.17
C PRO A 131 14.69 17.86 -0.98
N PRO A 132 15.54 18.34 -1.90
CA PRO A 132 16.10 19.70 -1.82
C PRO A 132 15.01 20.77 -1.95
N GLU A 133 13.93 20.49 -2.67
CA GLU A 133 12.79 21.39 -2.87
C GLU A 133 12.00 21.65 -1.57
N LYS A 134 12.21 20.85 -0.52
CA LYS A 134 11.58 21.01 0.78
C LYS A 134 11.74 22.41 1.33
N VAL A 135 12.93 22.97 1.26
CA VAL A 135 13.24 24.31 1.80
C VAL A 135 12.38 25.37 1.10
N GLY A 136 12.31 25.32 -0.23
CA GLY A 136 11.51 26.28 -1.00
C GLY A 136 10.00 26.21 -0.70
N ILE A 137 9.47 25.00 -0.48
CA ILE A 137 8.05 24.81 -0.12
C ILE A 137 7.77 25.35 1.28
N ILE A 138 8.66 25.13 2.24
CA ILE A 138 8.52 25.64 3.59
C ILE A 138 8.60 27.16 3.62
N ASP A 139 9.57 27.76 2.93
CA ASP A 139 9.74 29.22 2.85
C ASP A 139 8.52 29.92 2.22
N ALA A 140 7.92 29.30 1.21
CA ALA A 140 6.70 29.81 0.59
C ALA A 140 5.52 29.77 1.58
N ALA A 141 5.33 28.64 2.29
CA ALA A 141 4.30 28.51 3.30
C ALA A 141 4.48 29.50 4.46
N GLU A 142 5.73 29.73 4.91
CA GLU A 142 6.01 30.74 5.96
C GLU A 142 5.67 32.16 5.53
N LYS A 143 5.89 32.52 4.27
CA LYS A 143 5.51 33.83 3.72
C LYS A 143 4.00 34.00 3.75
N GLU A 144 3.24 33.01 3.26
CA GLU A 144 1.79 33.04 3.30
C GLU A 144 1.25 33.16 4.75
N VAL A 145 1.81 32.40 5.69
CA VAL A 145 1.44 32.50 7.10
C VAL A 145 1.71 33.89 7.67
N LYS A 146 2.85 34.52 7.32
CA LYS A 146 3.15 35.90 7.75
C LYS A 146 2.16 36.92 7.18
N GLU A 147 1.73 36.77 5.93
CA GLU A 147 0.70 37.61 5.31
C GLU A 147 -0.65 37.48 6.04
N ILE A 148 -1.08 36.26 6.35
CA ILE A 148 -2.30 36.02 7.14
C ILE A 148 -2.19 36.64 8.54
N GLN A 149 -1.02 36.55 9.17
CA GLN A 149 -0.78 37.18 10.47
C GLN A 149 -0.87 38.71 10.38
N GLN A 150 -0.36 39.32 9.30
CA GLN A 150 -0.52 40.77 9.08
C GLN A 150 -1.99 41.19 8.89
N GLN A 151 -2.75 40.40 8.11
CA GLN A 151 -4.19 40.61 7.93
C GLN A 151 -4.94 40.52 9.25
N TYR A 152 -4.57 39.61 10.14
CA TYR A 152 -5.14 39.52 11.48
C TYR A 152 -4.82 40.74 12.34
N VAL A 153 -3.57 41.20 12.33
CA VAL A 153 -3.16 42.42 13.10
C VAL A 153 -3.87 43.67 12.57
N SER A 154 -4.13 43.75 11.27
CA SER A 154 -4.90 44.84 10.66
C SER A 154 -6.41 44.76 10.85
N GLY A 155 -6.91 43.70 11.51
CA GLY A 155 -8.33 43.52 11.81
C GLY A 155 -9.18 43.02 10.64
N LEU A 156 -8.56 42.58 9.54
CA LEU A 156 -9.26 42.05 8.35
C LEU A 156 -9.76 40.61 8.53
N VAL A 157 -9.17 39.85 9.42
CA VAL A 157 -9.45 38.41 9.62
C VAL A 157 -9.66 38.13 11.10
N THR A 158 -10.64 37.30 11.44
CA THR A 158 -10.90 36.85 12.80
C THR A 158 -9.86 35.84 13.31
N SER A 159 -9.75 35.64 14.61
CA SER A 159 -8.81 34.67 15.20
C SER A 159 -9.10 33.23 14.73
N GLY A 160 -10.37 32.83 14.59
CA GLY A 160 -10.76 31.52 14.10
C GLY A 160 -10.42 31.32 12.62
N GLU A 161 -10.66 32.31 11.79
CA GLU A 161 -10.29 32.27 10.38
C GLU A 161 -8.78 32.21 10.17
N ARG A 162 -8.02 33.00 10.94
CA ARG A 162 -6.56 32.94 10.94
C ARG A 162 -6.08 31.51 11.25
N TYR A 163 -6.59 30.93 12.34
CA TYR A 163 -6.25 29.57 12.75
C TYR A 163 -6.52 28.55 11.62
N ASN A 164 -7.72 28.57 11.05
CA ASN A 164 -8.09 27.64 9.99
C ASN A 164 -7.23 27.82 8.73
N LYS A 165 -6.96 29.05 8.32
CA LYS A 165 -6.09 29.34 7.17
C LYS A 165 -4.65 28.86 7.40
N VAL A 166 -4.08 29.08 8.59
CA VAL A 166 -2.72 28.62 8.93
C VAL A 166 -2.63 27.09 8.90
N VAL A 167 -3.62 26.41 9.47
CA VAL A 167 -3.67 24.93 9.44
C VAL A 167 -3.78 24.42 8.01
N ASP A 168 -4.59 25.03 7.16
CA ASP A 168 -4.75 24.65 5.76
C ASP A 168 -3.46 24.85 4.95
N ILE A 169 -2.78 25.98 5.12
CA ILE A 169 -1.48 26.27 4.47
C ILE A 169 -0.45 25.18 4.83
N TRP A 170 -0.31 24.87 6.10
CA TRP A 170 0.65 23.84 6.54
C TRP A 170 0.24 22.42 6.14
N GLY A 171 -1.06 22.13 6.06
CA GLY A 171 -1.58 20.88 5.50
C GLY A 171 -1.17 20.73 4.05
N LYS A 172 -1.42 21.73 3.21
CA LYS A 172 -1.04 21.77 1.79
C LYS A 172 0.47 21.67 1.60
N ALA A 173 1.26 22.39 2.38
CA ALA A 173 2.72 22.31 2.35
C ALA A 173 3.22 20.90 2.67
N GLY A 174 2.67 20.27 3.70
CA GLY A 174 3.01 18.89 4.06
C GLY A 174 2.70 17.88 2.96
N ASP A 175 1.57 18.03 2.28
CA ASP A 175 1.20 17.18 1.16
C ASP A 175 2.07 17.44 -0.08
N ALA A 176 2.44 18.69 -0.34
CA ALA A 176 3.38 19.04 -1.41
C ALA A 176 4.75 18.40 -1.19
N VAL A 177 5.32 18.53 0.02
CA VAL A 177 6.58 17.88 0.41
C VAL A 177 6.47 16.35 0.26
N SER A 178 5.35 15.75 0.67
CA SER A 178 5.13 14.31 0.54
C SER A 178 5.12 13.85 -0.92
N LYS A 179 4.46 14.61 -1.82
CA LYS A 179 4.42 14.30 -3.26
C LYS A 179 5.79 14.37 -3.89
N VAL A 180 6.55 15.44 -3.63
CA VAL A 180 7.90 15.63 -4.17
C VAL A 180 8.83 14.53 -3.67
N MET A 181 8.81 14.23 -2.36
CA MET A 181 9.60 13.18 -1.75
C MET A 181 9.31 11.80 -2.36
N MET A 182 8.04 11.44 -2.49
CA MET A 182 7.65 10.15 -3.08
C MET A 182 8.03 10.07 -4.57
N ALA A 183 7.92 11.15 -5.33
CA ALA A 183 8.33 11.19 -6.72
C ALA A 183 9.86 11.02 -6.87
N GLN A 184 10.63 11.63 -5.98
CA GLN A 184 12.09 11.48 -5.96
C GLN A 184 12.52 10.08 -5.53
N LEU A 185 11.87 9.49 -4.51
CA LEU A 185 12.15 8.12 -4.07
C LEU A 185 11.76 7.07 -5.12
N ALA A 186 10.76 7.35 -5.97
CA ALA A 186 10.27 6.41 -6.97
C ALA A 186 11.22 6.26 -8.16
N LYS A 187 12.07 7.25 -8.44
CA LYS A 187 12.94 7.27 -9.60
C LYS A 187 14.41 7.33 -9.19
N GLN A 188 15.22 6.56 -9.89
CA GLN A 188 16.67 6.59 -9.76
C GLN A 188 17.29 6.80 -11.13
N LYS A 189 18.19 7.78 -11.23
CA LYS A 189 18.99 7.97 -12.43
C LYS A 189 20.07 6.91 -12.49
N THR A 190 20.13 6.19 -13.59
CA THR A 190 21.18 5.22 -13.87
C THR A 190 21.76 5.44 -15.26
N THR A 191 23.00 4.98 -15.45
CA THR A 191 23.67 5.08 -16.75
C THR A 191 23.42 3.78 -17.53
N ASP A 192 22.87 3.91 -18.74
CA ASP A 192 22.69 2.79 -19.65
C ASP A 192 24.03 2.29 -20.22
N ARG A 193 24.04 1.12 -20.88
CA ARG A 193 25.23 0.54 -21.57
C ARG A 193 25.86 1.49 -22.58
N HIS A 194 25.10 2.44 -23.10
CA HIS A 194 25.54 3.45 -24.07
C HIS A 194 26.03 4.74 -23.42
N GLY A 195 26.09 4.82 -22.08
CA GLY A 195 26.54 6.01 -21.35
C GLY A 195 25.47 7.09 -21.16
N ASN A 196 24.22 6.85 -21.56
CA ASN A 196 23.11 7.79 -21.39
C ASN A 196 22.49 7.67 -20.00
N GLU A 197 22.13 8.80 -19.39
CA GLU A 197 21.32 8.80 -18.17
C GLU A 197 19.88 8.40 -18.51
N VAL A 198 19.38 7.37 -17.85
CA VAL A 198 18.00 6.87 -18.00
C VAL A 198 17.35 6.82 -16.62
N ASP A 199 16.10 7.31 -16.54
CA ASP A 199 15.28 7.18 -15.34
C ASP A 199 14.81 5.72 -15.22
N GLN A 200 15.13 5.10 -14.10
CA GLN A 200 14.69 3.74 -13.76
C GLN A 200 13.85 3.77 -12.48
N GLU A 201 12.95 2.79 -12.31
CA GLU A 201 12.30 2.58 -11.03
C GLU A 201 13.35 2.38 -9.93
N SER A 202 13.15 3.05 -8.81
CA SER A 202 14.10 3.03 -7.71
C SER A 202 14.12 1.69 -7.00
N PHE A 203 15.30 1.19 -6.69
CA PHE A 203 15.52 0.04 -5.81
C PHE A 203 15.75 0.47 -4.33
N ASN A 204 15.34 1.68 -3.97
CA ASN A 204 15.39 2.12 -2.58
C ASN A 204 14.54 1.21 -1.70
N SER A 205 15.14 0.63 -0.66
CA SER A 205 14.49 -0.36 0.22
C SER A 205 13.24 0.19 0.89
N ILE A 206 13.27 1.44 1.34
CA ILE A 206 12.13 2.10 2.01
C ILE A 206 10.99 2.29 1.02
N TYR A 207 11.30 2.76 -0.20
CA TYR A 207 10.30 2.94 -1.24
C TYR A 207 9.66 1.61 -1.64
N MET A 208 10.47 0.57 -1.87
CA MET A 208 9.96 -0.76 -2.22
C MET A 208 9.03 -1.34 -1.17
N MET A 209 9.36 -1.22 0.12
CA MET A 209 8.53 -1.72 1.21
C MET A 209 7.19 -0.99 1.30
N ALA A 210 7.19 0.34 1.16
CA ALA A 210 5.98 1.14 1.25
C ALA A 210 5.09 1.02 0.00
N ASP A 211 5.69 1.03 -1.20
CA ASP A 211 4.95 0.91 -2.46
C ASP A 211 4.32 -0.47 -2.63
N SER A 212 5.02 -1.53 -2.25
CA SER A 212 4.48 -2.89 -2.25
C SER A 212 3.37 -3.09 -1.20
N GLY A 213 3.33 -2.27 -0.15
CA GLY A 213 2.42 -2.41 0.99
C GLY A 213 2.87 -3.48 1.99
N ALA A 214 4.12 -3.93 1.92
CA ALA A 214 4.68 -4.91 2.85
C ALA A 214 4.85 -4.31 4.25
N ARG A 215 5.43 -3.11 4.34
CA ARG A 215 5.64 -2.40 5.60
C ARG A 215 5.73 -0.90 5.38
N GLY A 216 5.11 -0.15 6.28
CA GLY A 216 5.13 1.30 6.23
C GLY A 216 4.05 1.89 5.28
N SER A 217 3.87 3.18 5.40
CA SER A 217 2.98 3.96 4.54
C SER A 217 3.69 5.24 4.09
N ALA A 218 3.18 5.89 3.04
CA ALA A 218 3.72 7.19 2.59
C ALA A 218 3.75 8.23 3.72
N ALA A 219 2.75 8.21 4.63
CA ALA A 219 2.70 9.10 5.78
C ALA A 219 3.85 8.83 6.78
N GLN A 220 4.24 7.57 6.99
CA GLN A 220 5.36 7.23 7.86
C GLN A 220 6.70 7.63 7.23
N ILE A 221 6.88 7.42 5.92
CA ILE A 221 8.08 7.86 5.21
C ILE A 221 8.19 9.38 5.22
N ARG A 222 7.09 10.11 5.08
CA ARG A 222 7.06 11.57 5.19
C ARG A 222 7.64 12.04 6.53
N GLN A 223 7.34 11.36 7.63
CA GLN A 223 7.91 11.71 8.93
C GLN A 223 9.40 11.42 9.02
N LEU A 224 9.90 10.41 8.29
CA LEU A 224 11.31 10.04 8.31
C LEU A 224 12.20 10.94 7.44
N ALA A 225 11.76 11.29 6.24
CA ALA A 225 12.57 11.97 5.23
C ALA A 225 11.97 13.30 4.74
N GLY A 226 10.69 13.55 4.95
CA GLY A 226 10.01 14.78 4.52
C GLY A 226 9.86 15.80 5.63
N MET A 227 8.66 15.93 6.15
CA MET A 227 8.26 16.86 7.20
C MET A 227 7.28 16.16 8.14
N ARG A 228 7.44 16.31 9.45
CA ARG A 228 6.52 15.69 10.40
C ARG A 228 5.13 16.34 10.38
N GLY A 229 5.07 17.66 10.23
CA GLY A 229 3.84 18.42 10.06
C GLY A 229 3.16 18.84 11.33
N LEU A 230 1.85 19.05 11.26
CA LEU A 230 1.03 19.54 12.38
C LEU A 230 0.78 18.44 13.41
N MET A 231 0.80 18.83 14.70
CA MET A 231 0.53 17.94 15.83
C MET A 231 -0.79 18.31 16.50
N ALA A 232 -1.54 17.27 16.91
CA ALA A 232 -2.76 17.47 17.69
C ALA A 232 -2.46 17.50 19.19
N LYS A 233 -3.15 18.38 19.91
CA LYS A 233 -3.18 18.38 21.38
C LYS A 233 -4.05 17.23 21.89
N PRO A 234 -3.99 16.89 23.20
CA PRO A 234 -4.85 15.87 23.79
C PRO A 234 -6.35 16.17 23.64
N ASP A 235 -6.75 17.44 23.61
CA ASP A 235 -8.12 17.91 23.42
C ASP A 235 -8.66 17.74 22.00
N GLY A 236 -7.78 17.41 21.03
CA GLY A 236 -8.10 17.23 19.63
C GLY A 236 -7.83 18.47 18.77
N SER A 237 -7.56 19.65 19.36
CA SER A 237 -7.17 20.84 18.60
C SER A 237 -5.78 20.66 17.99
N ILE A 238 -5.52 21.33 16.88
CA ILE A 238 -4.24 21.26 16.16
C ILE A 238 -3.34 22.40 16.66
N ILE A 239 -2.07 22.12 16.88
CA ILE A 239 -1.07 23.14 17.21
C ILE A 239 -0.71 23.87 15.93
N GLU A 240 -0.84 25.20 15.90
CA GLU A 240 -0.60 26.04 14.71
C GLU A 240 0.84 25.94 14.20
N THR A 241 1.80 25.74 15.10
CA THR A 241 3.22 25.63 14.75
C THR A 241 3.52 24.23 14.28
N PRO A 242 3.88 24.03 13.01
CA PRO A 242 4.21 22.70 12.48
C PRO A 242 5.62 22.27 12.90
N ILE A 243 5.86 20.97 12.86
CA ILE A 243 7.21 20.42 12.94
C ILE A 243 7.73 20.29 11.52
N THR A 244 8.57 21.23 11.08
CA THR A 244 9.15 21.27 9.74
C THR A 244 10.30 20.28 9.56
N ALA A 245 10.96 19.90 10.67
CA ALA A 245 12.01 18.89 10.66
C ALA A 245 11.46 17.46 10.48
N ASN A 246 12.30 16.57 9.99
CA ASN A 246 12.06 15.14 9.93
C ASN A 246 12.97 14.40 10.93
N PHE A 247 12.79 13.08 11.05
CA PHE A 247 13.60 12.28 11.96
C PHE A 247 15.07 12.13 11.51
N ARG A 248 15.33 12.20 10.19
CA ARG A 248 16.70 12.15 9.68
C ARG A 248 17.51 13.39 10.05
N GLU A 249 16.91 14.57 9.94
CA GLU A 249 17.53 15.86 10.29
C GLU A 249 17.64 16.04 11.81
N GLY A 250 16.75 15.39 12.55
CA GLY A 250 16.61 15.54 13.99
C GLY A 250 15.65 16.68 14.38
N LEU A 251 14.96 16.51 15.50
CA LEU A 251 14.02 17.49 16.05
C LEU A 251 14.74 18.38 17.04
N ASN A 252 14.39 19.67 17.08
CA ASN A 252 14.82 20.52 18.18
C ASN A 252 14.00 20.20 19.45
N VAL A 253 14.44 20.74 20.61
CA VAL A 253 13.81 20.44 21.91
C VAL A 253 12.33 20.78 21.93
N LEU A 254 11.93 21.94 21.38
CA LEU A 254 10.54 22.37 21.32
C LEU A 254 9.71 21.45 20.44
N GLN A 255 10.20 21.11 19.26
CA GLN A 255 9.52 20.19 18.33
C GLN A 255 9.37 18.79 18.94
N TYR A 256 10.40 18.33 19.65
CA TYR A 256 10.32 17.07 20.38
C TYR A 256 9.24 17.13 21.48
N PHE A 257 9.20 18.19 22.28
CA PHE A 257 8.21 18.36 23.33
C PHE A 257 6.78 18.40 22.78
N ILE A 258 6.54 19.17 21.71
CA ILE A 258 5.25 19.21 21.01
C ILE A 258 4.83 17.82 20.53
N SER A 259 5.79 17.05 20.03
CA SER A 259 5.51 15.69 19.52
C SER A 259 5.12 14.69 20.61
N THR A 260 5.53 14.93 21.87
CA THR A 260 5.16 14.05 23.00
C THR A 260 3.68 14.07 23.31
N HIS A 261 2.97 15.17 23.05
CA HIS A 261 1.51 15.25 23.21
C HIS A 261 0.77 14.23 22.35
N GLY A 262 1.14 14.14 21.07
CA GLY A 262 0.56 13.15 20.14
C GLY A 262 0.90 11.71 20.53
N ALA A 263 2.13 11.46 20.95
CA ALA A 263 2.55 10.14 21.40
C ALA A 263 1.78 9.69 22.65
N ARG A 264 1.65 10.56 23.65
CA ARG A 264 0.91 10.27 24.89
C ARG A 264 -0.58 10.02 24.62
N LYS A 265 -1.20 10.83 23.75
CA LYS A 265 -2.59 10.63 23.33
C LYS A 265 -2.75 9.29 22.62
N GLY A 266 -1.87 8.96 21.68
CA GLY A 266 -1.91 7.69 20.95
C GLY A 266 -1.79 6.47 21.86
N LEU A 267 -0.92 6.51 22.88
CA LEU A 267 -0.80 5.44 23.87
C LEU A 267 -2.06 5.30 24.71
N ALA A 268 -2.63 6.39 25.19
CA ALA A 268 -3.87 6.39 25.98
C ALA A 268 -5.07 5.89 25.15
N ASP A 269 -5.23 6.39 23.92
CA ASP A 269 -6.29 5.98 23.00
C ASP A 269 -6.20 4.47 22.67
N THR A 270 -5.01 3.95 22.46
CA THR A 270 -4.80 2.52 22.20
C THR A 270 -5.26 1.67 23.38
N ALA A 271 -4.89 2.03 24.60
CA ALA A 271 -5.28 1.31 25.80
C ALA A 271 -6.80 1.31 26.01
N LEU A 272 -7.45 2.46 25.85
CA LEU A 272 -8.90 2.57 26.00
C LEU A 272 -9.68 1.85 24.88
N LYS A 273 -9.25 2.00 23.63
CA LYS A 273 -9.88 1.30 22.50
C LYS A 273 -9.78 -0.22 22.61
N THR A 274 -8.66 -0.73 23.10
CA THR A 274 -8.47 -2.17 23.33
C THR A 274 -9.48 -2.71 24.34
N ALA A 275 -9.65 -2.00 25.47
CA ALA A 275 -10.62 -2.39 26.50
C ALA A 275 -12.06 -2.34 25.96
N ASN A 276 -12.43 -1.28 25.26
CA ASN A 276 -13.77 -1.13 24.67
C ASN A 276 -14.06 -2.21 23.62
N SER A 277 -13.08 -2.52 22.76
CA SER A 277 -13.20 -3.58 21.75
C SER A 277 -13.39 -4.96 22.41
N GLY A 278 -12.63 -5.26 23.45
CA GLY A 278 -12.76 -6.51 24.19
C GLY A 278 -14.14 -6.66 24.84
N TYR A 279 -14.64 -5.62 25.48
CA TYR A 279 -15.96 -5.61 26.07
C TYR A 279 -17.09 -5.73 25.03
N LEU A 280 -16.96 -5.03 23.88
CA LEU A 280 -17.91 -5.16 22.78
C LEU A 280 -17.93 -6.60 22.23
N THR A 281 -16.75 -7.18 22.01
CA THR A 281 -16.62 -8.57 21.52
C THR A 281 -17.31 -9.54 22.48
N ARG A 282 -17.07 -9.42 23.79
CA ARG A 282 -17.73 -10.25 24.79
C ARG A 282 -19.25 -10.14 24.72
N ARG A 283 -19.79 -8.91 24.69
CA ARG A 283 -21.25 -8.71 24.59
C ARG A 283 -21.83 -9.31 23.32
N LEU A 284 -21.14 -9.18 22.19
CA LEU A 284 -21.58 -9.78 20.94
C LEU A 284 -21.60 -11.31 21.03
N VAL A 285 -20.56 -11.91 21.59
CA VAL A 285 -20.52 -13.37 21.79
C VAL A 285 -21.64 -13.84 22.70
N ASP A 286 -21.87 -13.16 23.83
CA ASP A 286 -22.92 -13.50 24.78
C ASP A 286 -24.32 -13.45 24.14
N VAL A 287 -24.56 -12.51 23.21
CA VAL A 287 -25.86 -12.40 22.51
C VAL A 287 -25.98 -13.38 21.36
N THR A 288 -24.89 -13.72 20.68
CA THR A 288 -24.94 -14.51 19.44
C THR A 288 -24.59 -15.98 19.59
N GLN A 289 -24.16 -16.41 20.77
CA GLN A 289 -23.73 -17.80 21.02
C GLN A 289 -24.81 -18.86 20.72
N ASP A 290 -26.06 -18.49 20.86
CA ASP A 290 -27.21 -19.40 20.64
C ASP A 290 -27.77 -19.29 19.21
N LEU A 291 -27.23 -18.42 18.39
CA LEU A 291 -27.68 -18.25 17.01
C LEU A 291 -27.14 -19.38 16.12
N VAL A 292 -28.03 -20.13 15.53
CA VAL A 292 -27.70 -21.21 14.59
C VAL A 292 -28.32 -20.90 13.25
N ILE A 293 -27.51 -21.02 12.19
CA ILE A 293 -27.99 -20.92 10.80
C ILE A 293 -28.69 -22.25 10.48
N THR A 294 -29.99 -22.21 10.21
CA THR A 294 -30.81 -23.40 9.90
C THR A 294 -30.99 -23.61 8.39
N GLU A 295 -30.90 -22.53 7.60
CA GLU A 295 -31.06 -22.55 6.15
C GLU A 295 -30.02 -21.64 5.53
N ASP A 296 -29.49 -22.01 4.35
CA ASP A 296 -28.51 -21.21 3.63
C ASP A 296 -29.17 -19.96 3.00
N ASP A 297 -30.39 -20.11 2.51
CA ASP A 297 -31.21 -19.02 1.95
C ASP A 297 -32.67 -19.27 2.32
N CYS A 298 -33.25 -18.38 3.10
CA CYS A 298 -34.66 -18.45 3.49
C CYS A 298 -35.62 -17.90 2.41
N GLY A 299 -35.10 -17.45 1.26
CA GLY A 299 -35.90 -16.95 0.13
C GLY A 299 -36.73 -15.69 0.43
N THR A 300 -36.45 -14.95 1.51
CA THR A 300 -37.19 -13.74 1.87
C THR A 300 -36.87 -12.59 0.91
N SER A 301 -37.91 -11.88 0.48
CA SER A 301 -37.77 -10.62 -0.27
C SER A 301 -37.72 -9.38 0.64
N ASN A 302 -37.90 -9.57 1.96
CA ASN A 302 -37.85 -8.49 2.93
C ASN A 302 -36.39 -8.11 3.18
N GLY A 303 -36.08 -6.84 3.07
CA GLY A 303 -34.73 -6.30 3.28
C GLY A 303 -34.74 -4.87 3.81
N ASN A 304 -33.60 -4.41 4.26
CA ASN A 304 -33.40 -3.04 4.68
C ASN A 304 -32.69 -2.26 3.57
N TYR A 305 -33.22 -1.09 3.22
CA TYR A 305 -32.59 -0.20 2.26
C TYR A 305 -31.51 0.64 2.96
N MET A 306 -30.28 0.53 2.51
CA MET A 306 -29.16 1.32 2.97
C MET A 306 -28.73 2.31 1.90
N ARG A 307 -28.38 3.53 2.30
CA ARG A 307 -27.80 4.56 1.42
C ARG A 307 -26.54 5.13 2.09
N ALA A 308 -25.61 5.63 1.27
CA ALA A 308 -24.49 6.42 1.78
C ALA A 308 -25.02 7.67 2.50
N ILE A 309 -24.35 8.09 3.58
CA ILE A 309 -24.66 9.37 4.24
C ILE A 309 -23.93 10.46 3.48
N VAL A 310 -24.72 11.39 2.92
CA VAL A 310 -24.20 12.54 2.18
C VAL A 310 -24.69 13.80 2.87
N GLU A 311 -23.77 14.67 3.28
CA GLU A 311 -24.05 16.01 3.81
C GLU A 311 -23.31 17.05 2.98
N GLY A 312 -24.01 18.09 2.53
CA GLY A 312 -23.41 19.18 1.75
C GLY A 312 -22.78 18.77 0.42
N GLY A 313 -23.14 17.58 -0.14
CA GLY A 313 -22.56 17.05 -1.36
C GLY A 313 -21.30 16.17 -1.16
N GLU A 314 -20.81 16.05 0.06
CA GLU A 314 -19.72 15.12 0.41
C GLU A 314 -20.26 13.85 1.06
N VAL A 315 -19.68 12.71 0.69
CA VAL A 315 -20.00 11.41 1.27
C VAL A 315 -19.26 11.27 2.60
N ILE A 316 -19.98 11.42 3.72
CA ILE A 316 -19.42 11.28 5.07
C ILE A 316 -19.15 9.80 5.37
N GLU A 317 -20.11 8.94 5.05
CA GLU A 317 -19.98 7.50 5.27
C GLU A 317 -20.39 6.76 4.00
N SER A 318 -19.47 5.95 3.48
CA SER A 318 -19.70 5.22 2.24
C SER A 318 -20.74 4.10 2.45
N LEU A 319 -21.45 3.72 1.39
CA LEU A 319 -22.39 2.60 1.46
C LEU A 319 -21.69 1.32 1.93
N ARG A 320 -20.45 1.13 1.52
CA ARG A 320 -19.62 -0.02 1.90
C ARG A 320 -19.40 -0.11 3.42
N ASP A 321 -19.20 1.02 4.09
CA ASP A 321 -18.94 1.06 5.53
C ASP A 321 -20.23 0.91 6.33
N ARG A 322 -21.36 1.27 5.75
CA ARG A 322 -22.69 1.13 6.36
C ARG A 322 -23.27 -0.27 6.22
N VAL A 323 -22.91 -1.02 5.17
CA VAL A 323 -23.38 -2.38 5.00
C VAL A 323 -22.64 -3.30 5.97
N PRO A 324 -23.33 -3.95 6.92
CA PRO A 324 -22.70 -4.85 7.88
C PRO A 324 -21.96 -6.01 7.20
N VAL A 325 -20.86 -6.43 7.78
CA VAL A 325 -20.00 -7.52 7.26
C VAL A 325 -20.77 -8.83 7.10
N SER A 326 -21.80 -9.05 7.90
CA SER A 326 -22.67 -10.24 7.84
C SER A 326 -23.38 -10.43 6.49
N TYR A 327 -23.55 -9.37 5.71
CA TYR A 327 -24.15 -9.47 4.37
C TYR A 327 -23.17 -9.92 3.27
N THR A 328 -21.91 -10.05 3.56
CA THR A 328 -20.91 -10.52 2.57
C THR A 328 -21.07 -11.99 2.20
N HIS A 329 -21.79 -12.78 2.98
CA HIS A 329 -22.09 -14.20 2.72
C HIS A 329 -23.45 -14.44 2.08
N LEU A 330 -24.35 -13.47 2.19
CA LEU A 330 -25.59 -13.52 1.45
C LEU A 330 -25.28 -13.14 0.02
N THR A 331 -25.50 -14.03 -0.90
CA THR A 331 -25.42 -13.79 -2.35
C THR A 331 -26.51 -12.80 -2.72
N LEU A 332 -26.26 -11.53 -2.43
CA LEU A 332 -27.15 -10.47 -2.87
C LEU A 332 -26.95 -10.28 -4.36
N PRO A 333 -27.97 -10.48 -5.20
CA PRO A 333 -27.91 -10.17 -6.61
C PRO A 333 -27.73 -8.67 -6.90
N THR A 334 -27.71 -7.85 -5.86
CA THR A 334 -27.77 -6.39 -5.90
C THR A 334 -26.45 -5.67 -6.07
N ASN A 335 -25.32 -6.37 -6.14
CA ASN A 335 -24.01 -5.71 -6.32
C ASN A 335 -23.63 -5.49 -7.79
N ARG A 336 -24.58 -5.34 -8.69
CA ARG A 336 -24.28 -4.94 -10.08
C ARG A 336 -24.21 -3.44 -10.30
N ASP A 337 -24.63 -2.63 -9.31
CA ASP A 337 -24.75 -1.18 -9.44
C ASP A 337 -23.91 -0.40 -8.39
N VAL A 338 -22.76 -0.95 -7.95
CA VAL A 338 -21.79 -0.23 -7.10
C VAL A 338 -20.41 -0.27 -7.72
#